data_a9fccfe0d89243effa12f80a7095863d
#
_entry.id   a9fccfe0d89243effa12f80a7095863d
#
_cell.length_a   1.000
_cell.length_b   1.000
_cell.length_c   1.000
_cell.angle_alpha   90.00
_cell.angle_beta   90.00
_cell.angle_gamma   90.00
#
_symmetry.space_group_name_H-M   'P 1'
#
loop_
_entity.id
_entity.type
_entity.pdbx_description
1 polymer ?
#
loop_
_entity_poly.entity_id
_entity_poly.type
_entity_poly.pdbx_seq_one_letter_code
_entity_poly.pdbx_strand_id
1 'polypeptide(L)'
;MLLDAVGLLRAKGFQADATNQFDEVLTAYDTTGLDVVVFGGMVPANAKQHLREAISAGNDHVTFVQGLAGIAGLIAAQVESVTSAAPDDNADGVAYDTKQRAVRLTLREPARVVVEAWWATSFTPPEPASTSLRLVDSHFGPGEHVVPLPADVPTVASFVTASVGAAVHAFTVGAMPAAVRRMAPTGAPGEPPALPPVKPVATHTER
;
A
#
# COMPACT_ATOMS: atom_id res chain seq x y z
N MET A 1 0.53 -1.07 -13.27
CA MET A 1 0.44 -0.83 -11.80
C MET A 1 -0.97 -1.10 -11.24
N LEU A 2 -2.05 -0.42 -11.69
CA LEU A 2 -3.42 -0.72 -11.18
C LEU A 2 -3.80 -2.18 -11.41
N LEU A 3 -3.65 -2.69 -12.62
CA LEU A 3 -3.96 -4.08 -12.97
C LEU A 3 -3.11 -5.08 -12.17
N ASP A 4 -1.85 -4.78 -11.91
CA ASP A 4 -0.96 -5.64 -11.12
C ASP A 4 -1.42 -5.69 -9.66
N ALA A 5 -1.81 -4.54 -9.08
CA ALA A 5 -2.35 -4.49 -7.72
C ALA A 5 -3.64 -5.32 -7.59
N VAL A 6 -4.56 -5.17 -8.55
CA VAL A 6 -5.79 -5.98 -8.61
C VAL A 6 -5.46 -7.46 -8.75
N GLY A 7 -4.53 -7.83 -9.64
CA GLY A 7 -4.11 -9.21 -9.83
C GLY A 7 -3.54 -9.83 -8.54
N LEU A 8 -2.68 -9.09 -7.83
CA LEU A 8 -2.11 -9.53 -6.55
C LEU A 8 -3.17 -9.69 -5.46
N LEU A 9 -4.10 -8.75 -5.34
CA LEU A 9 -5.19 -8.81 -4.37
C LEU A 9 -6.12 -10.00 -4.65
N ARG A 10 -6.51 -10.20 -5.92
CA ARG A 10 -7.34 -11.33 -6.32
C ARG A 10 -6.64 -12.68 -6.08
N ALA A 11 -5.33 -12.77 -6.34
CA ALA A 11 -4.54 -13.97 -6.02
C ALA A 11 -4.47 -14.29 -4.52
N LYS A 12 -4.69 -13.29 -3.66
CA LYS A 12 -4.79 -13.41 -2.20
C LYS A 12 -6.23 -13.65 -1.71
N GLY A 13 -7.20 -13.76 -2.61
CA GLY A 13 -8.60 -14.06 -2.28
C GLY A 13 -9.49 -12.83 -2.08
N PHE A 14 -8.98 -11.61 -2.27
CA PHE A 14 -9.81 -10.41 -2.22
C PHE A 14 -10.65 -10.25 -3.48
N GLN A 15 -11.86 -9.74 -3.32
CA GLN A 15 -12.63 -9.17 -4.43
C GLN A 15 -12.11 -7.74 -4.65
N ALA A 16 -11.33 -7.56 -5.70
CA ALA A 16 -10.65 -6.30 -5.93
C ALA A 16 -10.89 -5.77 -7.34
N ASP A 17 -11.21 -4.49 -7.41
CA ASP A 17 -11.33 -3.74 -8.66
C ASP A 17 -10.53 -2.44 -8.58
N ALA A 18 -10.20 -1.86 -9.71
CA ALA A 18 -9.54 -0.57 -9.79
C ALA A 18 -10.02 0.24 -10.99
N THR A 19 -10.06 1.55 -10.81
CA THR A 19 -10.32 2.50 -11.88
C THR A 19 -9.44 3.73 -11.72
N ASN A 20 -9.12 4.38 -12.83
CA ASN A 20 -8.54 5.71 -12.87
C ASN A 20 -9.57 6.79 -13.25
N GLN A 21 -10.84 6.41 -13.36
CA GLN A 21 -11.98 7.28 -13.63
C GLN A 21 -12.71 7.58 -12.31
N PHE A 22 -12.06 8.37 -11.46
CA PHE A 22 -12.53 8.60 -10.09
C PHE A 22 -13.85 9.39 -10.02
N ASP A 23 -14.23 10.13 -11.07
CA ASP A 23 -15.52 10.83 -11.15
C ASP A 23 -16.70 9.88 -11.39
N GLU A 24 -16.44 8.67 -11.88
CA GLU A 24 -17.46 7.66 -12.17
C GLU A 24 -17.63 6.62 -11.05
N VAL A 25 -16.78 6.65 -10.02
CA VAL A 25 -16.75 5.62 -8.96
C VAL A 25 -18.12 5.41 -8.32
N LEU A 26 -18.82 6.49 -7.96
CA LEU A 26 -20.11 6.42 -7.26
C LEU A 26 -21.26 5.91 -8.13
N THR A 27 -21.10 5.91 -9.46
CA THR A 27 -22.12 5.41 -10.40
C THR A 27 -21.79 4.02 -10.95
N ALA A 28 -20.49 3.70 -11.06
CA ALA A 28 -20.02 2.45 -11.64
C ALA A 28 -19.88 1.31 -10.61
N TYR A 29 -19.74 1.64 -9.33
CA TYR A 29 -19.50 0.66 -8.28
C TYR A 29 -20.55 0.74 -7.17
N ASP A 30 -20.97 -0.42 -6.67
CA ASP A 30 -21.70 -0.49 -5.40
C ASP A 30 -20.71 -0.23 -4.25
N THR A 31 -20.78 0.96 -3.69
CA THR A 31 -19.88 1.39 -2.62
C THR A 31 -20.36 0.99 -1.22
N THR A 32 -21.58 0.43 -1.09
CA THR A 32 -22.14 0.08 0.22
C THR A 32 -21.55 -1.19 0.81
N GLY A 33 -20.98 -2.06 -0.03
CA GLY A 33 -20.34 -3.32 0.39
C GLY A 33 -18.81 -3.28 0.35
N LEU A 34 -18.18 -2.12 0.24
CA LEU A 34 -16.72 -2.03 0.21
C LEU A 34 -16.11 -2.07 1.61
N ASP A 35 -15.17 -2.99 1.84
CA ASP A 35 -14.38 -3.02 3.09
C ASP A 35 -13.24 -2.00 3.06
N VAL A 36 -12.58 -1.83 1.90
CA VAL A 36 -11.42 -0.96 1.75
C VAL A 36 -11.46 -0.18 0.45
N VAL A 37 -11.17 1.11 0.54
CA VAL A 37 -10.93 1.98 -0.61
C VAL A 37 -9.49 2.50 -0.58
N VAL A 38 -8.72 2.20 -1.62
CA VAL A 38 -7.33 2.64 -1.75
C VAL A 38 -7.23 3.81 -2.72
N PHE A 39 -6.82 4.97 -2.23
CA PHE A 39 -6.56 6.13 -3.09
C PHE A 39 -5.13 6.10 -3.63
N GLY A 40 -4.98 6.09 -4.93
CA GLY A 40 -3.69 6.30 -5.59
C GLY A 40 -3.14 7.72 -5.36
N GLY A 41 -1.83 7.87 -5.52
CA GLY A 41 -1.16 9.17 -5.35
C GLY A 41 -1.62 10.25 -6.32
N MET A 42 -2.15 9.86 -7.48
CA MET A 42 -2.60 10.79 -8.55
C MET A 42 -4.05 11.25 -8.41
N VAL A 43 -4.82 10.71 -7.47
CA VAL A 43 -6.20 11.16 -7.22
C VAL A 43 -6.15 12.55 -6.57
N PRO A 44 -6.80 13.58 -7.15
CA PRO A 44 -6.82 14.93 -6.58
C PRO A 44 -7.38 14.98 -5.15
N ALA A 45 -6.90 15.91 -4.34
CA ALA A 45 -7.32 16.01 -2.94
C ALA A 45 -8.83 16.25 -2.79
N ASN A 46 -9.40 17.10 -3.63
CA ASN A 46 -10.84 17.36 -3.66
C ASN A 46 -11.66 16.11 -4.06
N ALA A 47 -11.20 15.33 -5.04
CA ALA A 47 -11.84 14.08 -5.41
C ALA A 47 -11.75 13.03 -4.29
N LYS A 48 -10.60 12.92 -3.62
CA LYS A 48 -10.47 12.06 -2.43
C LYS A 48 -11.44 12.44 -1.34
N GLN A 49 -11.55 13.74 -1.06
CA GLN A 49 -12.47 14.25 -0.02
C GLN A 49 -13.92 13.96 -0.39
N HIS A 50 -14.32 14.29 -1.62
CA HIS A 50 -15.66 14.02 -2.13
C HIS A 50 -16.02 12.53 -2.04
N LEU A 51 -15.15 11.63 -2.52
CA LEU A 51 -15.38 10.19 -2.46
C LEU A 51 -15.44 9.68 -1.02
N ARG A 52 -14.59 10.16 -0.13
CA ARG A 52 -14.67 9.80 1.30
C ARG A 52 -16.02 10.16 1.90
N GLU A 53 -16.47 11.38 1.71
CA GLU A 53 -17.76 11.87 2.25
C GLU A 53 -18.92 11.07 1.67
N ALA A 54 -18.96 10.91 0.34
CA ALA A 54 -20.06 10.21 -0.34
C ALA A 54 -20.13 8.72 0.02
N ILE A 55 -18.99 8.03 0.07
CA ILE A 55 -18.95 6.61 0.43
C ILE A 55 -19.28 6.42 1.91
N SER A 56 -18.71 7.23 2.81
CA SER A 56 -18.99 7.13 4.25
C SER A 56 -20.45 7.40 4.60
N ALA A 57 -21.16 8.17 3.77
CA ALA A 57 -22.59 8.42 3.99
C ALA A 57 -23.47 7.16 3.81
N GLY A 58 -23.01 6.19 3.02
CA GLY A 58 -23.71 4.93 2.76
C GLY A 58 -23.03 3.67 3.32
N ASN A 59 -21.79 3.82 3.81
CA ASN A 59 -20.98 2.72 4.31
C ASN A 59 -20.07 3.21 5.43
N ASP A 60 -20.43 2.92 6.66
CA ASP A 60 -19.71 3.33 7.87
C ASP A 60 -18.56 2.38 8.27
N HIS A 61 -18.47 1.22 7.61
CA HIS A 61 -17.43 0.22 7.86
C HIS A 61 -16.20 0.38 6.98
N VAL A 62 -16.30 1.17 5.91
CA VAL A 62 -15.23 1.30 4.92
C VAL A 62 -13.94 1.89 5.51
N THR A 63 -12.82 1.23 5.25
CA THR A 63 -11.50 1.75 5.58
C THR A 63 -10.84 2.42 4.38
N PHE A 64 -10.40 3.66 4.56
CA PHE A 64 -9.70 4.41 3.50
C PHE A 64 -8.19 4.35 3.68
N VAL A 65 -7.50 3.86 2.65
CA VAL A 65 -6.05 3.72 2.61
C VAL A 65 -5.45 4.67 1.58
N GLN A 66 -4.39 5.36 1.94
CA GLN A 66 -3.57 6.08 0.95
C GLN A 66 -2.52 5.12 0.40
N GLY A 67 -2.66 4.74 -0.86
CA GLY A 67 -1.70 3.87 -1.54
C GLY A 67 -0.33 4.55 -1.64
N LEU A 68 0.70 3.86 -1.19
CA LEU A 68 2.07 4.36 -1.16
C LEU A 68 2.80 4.04 -2.47
N ALA A 69 3.49 5.04 -3.00
CA ALA A 69 4.49 4.97 -4.07
C ALA A 69 4.08 4.26 -5.39
N GLY A 70 2.83 3.89 -5.57
CA GLY A 70 2.41 3.16 -6.78
C GLY A 70 3.09 1.79 -6.96
N ILE A 71 3.48 1.14 -5.89
CA ILE A 71 4.08 -0.20 -5.86
C ILE A 71 2.97 -1.21 -5.58
N ALA A 72 2.62 -2.03 -6.56
CA ALA A 72 1.48 -2.94 -6.48
C ALA A 72 1.53 -3.90 -5.28
N GLY A 73 2.69 -4.49 -5.01
CA GLY A 73 2.86 -5.39 -3.86
C GLY A 73 2.74 -4.68 -2.51
N LEU A 74 3.22 -3.44 -2.41
CA LEU A 74 3.07 -2.64 -1.21
C LEU A 74 1.60 -2.25 -0.98
N ILE A 75 0.87 -1.92 -2.04
CA ILE A 75 -0.58 -1.65 -1.96
C ILE A 75 -1.32 -2.90 -1.46
N ALA A 76 -0.99 -4.08 -2.00
CA ALA A 76 -1.57 -5.32 -1.53
C ALA A 76 -1.29 -5.56 -0.03
N ALA A 77 -0.05 -5.34 0.41
CA ALA A 77 0.32 -5.45 1.82
C ALA A 77 -0.41 -4.42 2.71
N GLN A 78 -0.64 -3.20 2.23
CA GLN A 78 -1.43 -2.19 2.95
C GLN A 78 -2.89 -2.63 3.13
N VAL A 79 -3.51 -3.22 2.09
CA VAL A 79 -4.88 -3.76 2.17
C VAL A 79 -4.92 -4.91 3.18
N GLU A 80 -4.00 -5.86 3.08
CA GLU A 80 -3.91 -6.97 4.06
C GLU A 80 -3.77 -6.45 5.50
N SER A 81 -2.94 -5.43 5.72
CA SER A 81 -2.72 -4.85 7.05
C SER A 81 -3.99 -4.30 7.68
N VAL A 82 -4.89 -3.70 6.90
CA VAL A 82 -6.11 -3.10 7.43
C VAL A 82 -7.30 -4.07 7.46
N THR A 83 -7.22 -5.18 6.72
CA THR A 83 -8.26 -6.22 6.67
C THR A 83 -7.95 -7.40 7.58
N SER A 84 -6.72 -7.53 8.06
CA SER A 84 -6.34 -8.55 9.05
C SER A 84 -7.06 -8.24 10.35
N ALA A 85 -8.17 -8.94 10.59
CA ALA A 85 -9.03 -8.74 11.78
C ALA A 85 -8.42 -9.30 13.07
N ALA A 86 -7.30 -9.97 13.00
CA ALA A 86 -6.64 -10.48 14.17
C ALA A 86 -5.73 -9.40 14.77
N PRO A 87 -5.89 -9.03 16.04
CA PRO A 87 -4.78 -8.45 16.78
C PRO A 87 -3.59 -9.40 16.57
N ASP A 88 -2.39 -8.83 16.51
CA ASP A 88 -1.16 -9.59 16.31
C ASP A 88 -0.89 -10.42 17.57
N ASP A 89 -1.72 -11.47 17.81
CA ASP A 89 -1.65 -12.32 18.99
C ASP A 89 -0.33 -13.08 19.08
N ASN A 90 0.40 -13.18 17.96
CA ASN A 90 1.67 -13.89 17.86
C ASN A 90 2.90 -13.00 18.06
N ALA A 91 2.74 -11.65 18.07
CA ALA A 91 3.85 -10.73 18.28
C ALA A 91 3.54 -9.69 19.35
N ASP A 92 4.51 -9.44 20.23
CA ASP A 92 4.47 -8.35 21.20
C ASP A 92 4.81 -6.99 20.56
N GLY A 93 5.32 -7.00 19.35
CA GLY A 93 5.58 -5.80 18.58
C GLY A 93 6.38 -6.08 17.31
N VAL A 94 6.02 -5.35 16.26
CA VAL A 94 6.77 -5.30 15.02
C VAL A 94 7.09 -3.84 14.73
N ALA A 95 8.36 -3.49 14.57
CA ALA A 95 8.81 -2.13 14.36
C ALA A 95 9.99 -2.06 13.40
N TYR A 96 10.11 -0.94 12.70
CA TYR A 96 11.30 -0.64 11.91
C TYR A 96 12.23 0.31 12.67
N ASP A 97 13.44 -0.17 12.94
CA ASP A 97 14.52 0.63 13.55
C ASP A 97 15.29 1.36 12.44
N THR A 98 15.09 2.66 12.34
CA THR A 98 15.73 3.51 11.32
C THR A 98 17.24 3.65 11.52
N LYS A 99 17.74 3.56 12.76
CA LYS A 99 19.16 3.69 13.08
C LYS A 99 19.93 2.43 12.69
N GLN A 100 19.35 1.28 12.96
CA GLN A 100 19.96 -0.01 12.64
C GLN A 100 19.56 -0.49 11.24
N ARG A 101 18.64 0.18 10.57
CA ARG A 101 18.04 -0.26 9.31
C ARG A 101 17.60 -1.72 9.38
N ALA A 102 16.75 -2.02 10.34
CA ALA A 102 16.32 -3.38 10.59
C ALA A 102 14.84 -3.44 11.01
N VAL A 103 14.15 -4.49 10.63
CA VAL A 103 12.86 -4.84 11.22
C VAL A 103 13.13 -5.60 12.51
N ARG A 104 12.57 -5.11 13.60
CA ARG A 104 12.57 -5.78 14.90
C ARG A 104 11.20 -6.38 15.15
N LEU A 105 11.17 -7.60 15.61
CA LEU A 105 9.95 -8.28 16.00
C LEU A 105 10.19 -9.13 17.26
N THR A 106 9.18 -9.15 18.11
CA THR A 106 9.17 -9.98 19.33
C THR A 106 7.99 -10.93 19.21
N LEU A 107 8.27 -12.23 19.12
CA LEU A 107 7.25 -13.25 18.98
C LEU A 107 6.93 -13.89 20.33
N ARG A 108 5.65 -14.09 20.61
CA ARG A 108 5.16 -14.87 21.76
C ARG A 108 5.19 -16.37 21.48
N GLU A 109 4.84 -16.73 20.24
CA GLU A 109 4.72 -18.09 19.77
C GLU A 109 5.46 -18.27 18.43
N PRO A 110 5.78 -19.50 18.03
CA PRO A 110 6.37 -19.74 16.71
C PRO A 110 5.44 -19.24 15.60
N ALA A 111 5.95 -18.43 14.70
CA ALA A 111 5.19 -17.92 13.56
C ALA A 111 6.01 -17.91 12.27
N ARG A 112 5.31 -18.01 11.15
CA ARG A 112 5.91 -17.71 9.85
C ARG A 112 6.10 -16.22 9.74
N VAL A 113 7.32 -15.79 9.44
CA VAL A 113 7.70 -14.39 9.22
C VAL A 113 8.14 -14.21 7.77
N VAL A 114 7.55 -13.24 7.09
CA VAL A 114 7.97 -12.81 5.76
C VAL A 114 8.33 -11.34 5.84
N VAL A 115 9.57 -11.00 5.50
CA VAL A 115 10.02 -9.60 5.40
C VAL A 115 10.45 -9.33 3.97
N GLU A 116 9.87 -8.28 3.39
CA GLU A 116 10.14 -7.90 2.00
C GLU A 116 10.35 -6.38 1.91
N ALA A 117 11.42 -5.99 1.23
CA ALA A 117 11.71 -4.59 0.94
C ALA A 117 11.22 -4.23 -0.46
N TRP A 118 10.74 -2.99 -0.64
CA TRP A 118 10.12 -2.49 -1.85
C TRP A 118 10.67 -1.10 -2.18
N TRP A 119 11.04 -0.85 -3.42
CA TRP A 119 11.46 0.50 -3.81
C TRP A 119 11.19 0.78 -5.29
N ALA A 120 11.06 2.07 -5.60
CA ALA A 120 10.94 2.53 -6.97
C ALA A 120 12.31 2.50 -7.66
N THR A 121 12.37 1.95 -8.86
CA THR A 121 13.57 1.95 -9.73
C THR A 121 13.50 3.02 -10.81
N SER A 122 12.32 3.53 -11.13
CA SER A 122 12.09 4.64 -12.03
C SER A 122 10.85 5.42 -11.64
N PHE A 123 10.90 6.74 -11.79
CA PHE A 123 9.76 7.64 -11.61
C PHE A 123 9.30 8.23 -12.95
N THR A 124 9.83 7.73 -14.06
CA THR A 124 9.52 8.26 -15.40
C THR A 124 8.16 7.79 -15.87
N PRO A 125 7.27 8.70 -16.30
CA PRO A 125 6.00 8.34 -16.93
C PRO A 125 6.22 7.48 -18.19
N PRO A 126 5.25 6.65 -18.59
CA PRO A 126 3.86 6.59 -18.12
C PRO A 126 3.66 5.74 -16.86
N GLU A 127 4.57 4.84 -16.55
CA GLU A 127 4.44 3.99 -15.36
C GLU A 127 5.75 3.95 -14.58
N PRO A 128 5.72 4.28 -13.27
CA PRO A 128 6.85 4.08 -12.39
C PRO A 128 7.23 2.59 -12.35
N ALA A 129 8.50 2.29 -12.47
CA ALA A 129 9.01 0.95 -12.25
C ALA A 129 9.38 0.77 -10.78
N SER A 130 9.13 -0.43 -10.25
CA SER A 130 9.48 -0.80 -8.89
C SER A 130 10.07 -2.22 -8.87
N THR A 131 10.77 -2.52 -7.80
CA THR A 131 11.31 -3.84 -7.54
C THR A 131 11.13 -4.18 -6.07
N SER A 132 11.29 -5.45 -5.73
CA SER A 132 11.29 -5.93 -4.35
C SER A 132 12.43 -6.89 -4.10
N LEU A 133 12.76 -7.04 -2.83
CA LEU A 133 13.71 -8.03 -2.34
C LEU A 133 13.12 -8.70 -1.10
N ARG A 134 12.91 -10.01 -1.20
CA ARG A 134 12.50 -10.82 -0.06
C ARG A 134 13.72 -11.09 0.81
N LEU A 135 13.67 -10.57 2.05
CA LEU A 135 14.76 -10.68 3.01
C LEU A 135 14.66 -11.96 3.84
N VAL A 136 13.42 -12.30 4.23
CA VAL A 136 13.10 -13.47 5.04
C VAL A 136 11.78 -14.07 4.59
N ASP A 137 11.70 -15.38 4.58
CA ASP A 137 10.48 -16.18 4.49
C ASP A 137 10.75 -17.48 5.25
N SER A 138 10.48 -17.48 6.57
CA SER A 138 10.85 -18.58 7.44
C SER A 138 9.98 -18.62 8.68
N HIS A 139 10.01 -19.75 9.39
CA HIS A 139 9.43 -19.88 10.73
C HIS A 139 10.45 -19.44 11.77
N PHE A 140 10.02 -18.52 12.64
CA PHE A 140 10.80 -18.09 13.80
C PHE A 140 10.17 -18.64 15.09
N GLY A 141 11.02 -18.99 16.04
CA GLY A 141 10.58 -19.32 17.40
C GLY A 141 10.20 -18.09 18.20
N PRO A 142 9.68 -18.28 19.44
CA PRO A 142 9.42 -17.17 20.35
C PRO A 142 10.70 -16.40 20.69
N GLY A 143 10.57 -15.11 20.98
CA GLY A 143 11.67 -14.22 21.37
C GLY A 143 11.86 -13.04 20.44
N GLU A 144 12.95 -12.31 20.66
CA GLU A 144 13.33 -11.15 19.86
C GLU A 144 14.10 -11.57 18.61
N HIS A 145 13.72 -10.97 17.49
CA HIS A 145 14.37 -11.19 16.21
C HIS A 145 14.67 -9.86 15.53
N VAL A 146 15.77 -9.81 14.79
CA VAL A 146 16.20 -8.63 14.04
C VAL A 146 16.50 -9.05 12.61
N VAL A 147 15.80 -8.45 11.65
CA VAL A 147 16.01 -8.66 10.23
C VAL A 147 16.64 -7.40 9.63
N PRO A 148 17.96 -7.38 9.38
CA PRO A 148 18.62 -6.21 8.83
C PRO A 148 18.25 -6.01 7.36
N LEU A 149 18.12 -4.75 6.94
CA LEU A 149 17.99 -4.40 5.54
C LEU A 149 19.38 -4.30 4.92
N PRO A 150 19.63 -5.03 3.81
CA PRO A 150 20.90 -4.97 3.10
C PRO A 150 21.15 -3.58 2.51
N ALA A 151 22.42 -3.30 2.20
CA ALA A 151 22.84 -2.03 1.62
C ALA A 151 22.19 -1.73 0.25
N ASP A 152 21.83 -2.77 -0.48
CA ASP A 152 21.17 -2.67 -1.78
C ASP A 152 19.76 -2.07 -1.70
N VAL A 153 19.10 -2.10 -0.54
CA VAL A 153 17.84 -1.41 -0.31
C VAL A 153 18.09 0.09 -0.15
N PRO A 154 17.62 0.95 -1.07
CA PRO A 154 17.89 2.38 -0.98
C PRO A 154 17.36 3.01 0.31
N THR A 155 17.98 4.10 0.74
CA THR A 155 17.54 4.88 1.91
C THR A 155 16.49 5.93 1.58
N VAL A 156 16.04 5.98 0.32
CA VAL A 156 15.09 6.97 -0.19
C VAL A 156 14.03 6.24 -1.03
N ALA A 157 12.78 6.61 -0.85
CA ALA A 157 11.63 6.04 -1.57
C ALA A 157 11.52 4.51 -1.46
N SER A 158 11.91 3.96 -0.33
CA SER A 158 11.84 2.53 -0.04
C SER A 158 10.88 2.25 1.12
N PHE A 159 10.38 1.04 1.12
CA PHE A 159 9.43 0.54 2.11
C PHE A 159 9.85 -0.87 2.52
N VAL A 160 9.43 -1.29 3.69
CA VAL A 160 9.57 -2.67 4.12
C VAL A 160 8.23 -3.15 4.67
N THR A 161 7.84 -4.34 4.29
CA THR A 161 6.69 -5.04 4.86
C THR A 161 7.17 -6.20 5.71
N ALA A 162 6.50 -6.42 6.84
CA ALA A 162 6.72 -7.57 7.69
C ALA A 162 5.39 -8.25 7.97
N SER A 163 5.26 -9.50 7.54
CA SER A 163 4.11 -10.35 7.83
C SER A 163 4.48 -11.33 8.93
N VAL A 164 3.66 -11.41 9.98
CA VAL A 164 3.78 -12.35 11.08
C VAL A 164 2.47 -13.11 11.18
N GLY A 165 2.47 -14.38 10.78
CA GLY A 165 1.22 -15.11 10.64
C GLY A 165 0.29 -14.43 9.63
N ALA A 166 -0.89 -14.00 10.09
CA ALA A 166 -1.88 -13.28 9.28
C ALA A 166 -1.71 -11.74 9.34
N ALA A 167 -0.99 -11.22 10.33
CA ALA A 167 -0.79 -9.78 10.49
C ALA A 167 0.27 -9.25 9.52
N VAL A 168 0.01 -8.09 8.92
CA VAL A 168 0.93 -7.43 7.98
C VAL A 168 1.21 -6.01 8.44
N HIS A 169 2.48 -5.65 8.52
CA HIS A 169 2.96 -4.33 8.89
C HIS A 169 3.73 -3.71 7.72
N ALA A 170 3.52 -2.42 7.48
CA ALA A 170 4.23 -1.69 6.43
C ALA A 170 4.93 -0.45 7.00
N PHE A 171 6.22 -0.30 6.68
CA PHE A 171 7.05 0.78 7.17
C PHE A 171 7.73 1.53 6.02
N THR A 172 7.93 2.83 6.20
CA THR A 172 8.74 3.63 5.28
C THR A 172 10.21 3.54 5.70
N VAL A 173 11.08 3.27 4.72
CA VAL A 173 12.53 3.24 4.89
C VAL A 173 13.11 4.57 4.42
N GLY A 174 13.55 5.40 5.36
CA GLY A 174 14.18 6.68 5.08
C GLY A 174 13.22 7.77 4.59
N ALA A 175 13.77 8.82 4.00
CA ALA A 175 13.03 9.98 3.58
C ALA A 175 12.28 9.75 2.26
N MET A 176 11.06 10.26 2.19
CA MET A 176 10.32 10.32 0.91
C MET A 176 10.83 11.51 0.09
N PRO A 177 11.17 11.32 -1.19
CA PRO A 177 11.55 12.42 -2.07
C PRO A 177 10.47 13.49 -2.15
N ALA A 178 10.86 14.76 -2.28
CA ALA A 178 9.92 15.86 -2.44
C ALA A 178 9.04 15.68 -3.70
N ALA A 179 9.55 15.01 -4.74
CA ALA A 179 8.78 14.68 -5.94
C ALA A 179 7.61 13.73 -5.63
N VAL A 180 7.81 12.73 -4.78
CA VAL A 180 6.74 11.80 -4.36
C VAL A 180 5.74 12.50 -3.45
N ARG A 181 6.18 13.45 -2.62
CA ARG A 181 5.28 14.29 -1.81
C ARG A 181 4.44 15.24 -2.66
N ARG A 182 4.98 15.70 -3.81
CA ARG A 182 4.29 16.60 -4.76
C ARG A 182 3.30 15.86 -5.66
N MET A 183 3.34 14.55 -5.72
CA MET A 183 2.32 13.74 -6.39
C MET A 183 0.99 13.71 -5.61
N ALA A 184 0.95 14.25 -4.40
CA ALA A 184 -0.29 14.64 -3.74
C ALA A 184 -0.66 16.05 -4.24
N PRO A 185 -1.71 16.25 -5.04
CA PRO A 185 -2.08 17.58 -5.51
C PRO A 185 -2.45 18.46 -4.31
N THR A 186 -1.63 19.44 -4.07
CA THR A 186 -2.04 20.60 -3.25
C THR A 186 -2.51 21.62 -4.27
N GLY A 187 -3.80 21.91 -4.30
CA GLY A 187 -4.38 22.95 -5.18
C GLY A 187 -3.90 24.36 -4.83
N ALA A 188 -2.60 24.60 -4.96
CA ALA A 188 -1.93 25.89 -4.74
C ALA A 188 -1.54 26.51 -6.10
N PRO A 189 -1.59 27.83 -6.23
CA PRO A 189 -1.18 28.52 -7.48
C PRO A 189 0.28 28.21 -7.79
N GLY A 190 0.53 27.60 -8.95
CA GLY A 190 1.83 27.12 -9.40
C GLY A 190 1.90 25.61 -9.64
N GLU A 191 0.78 24.96 -9.81
CA GLU A 191 0.66 23.52 -10.13
C GLU A 191 1.53 23.15 -11.35
N PRO A 192 2.30 22.03 -11.25
CA PRO A 192 2.96 21.49 -12.41
C PRO A 192 1.92 21.13 -13.49
N PRO A 193 2.28 21.19 -14.79
CA PRO A 193 1.34 20.90 -15.86
C PRO A 193 0.68 19.54 -15.65
N ALA A 194 -0.61 19.48 -15.94
CA ALA A 194 -1.40 18.26 -15.85
C ALA A 194 -0.65 17.11 -16.52
N LEU A 195 -0.58 15.96 -15.83
CA LEU A 195 0.00 14.76 -16.42
C LEU A 195 -0.75 14.42 -17.72
N PRO A 196 -0.04 13.87 -18.72
CA PRO A 196 -0.68 13.49 -19.98
C PRO A 196 -1.88 12.57 -19.70
N PRO A 197 -2.96 12.68 -20.50
CA PRO A 197 -4.15 11.88 -20.29
C PRO A 197 -3.80 10.39 -20.29
N VAL A 198 -4.07 9.73 -19.18
CA VAL A 198 -3.88 8.28 -19.05
C VAL A 198 -5.08 7.59 -19.67
N LYS A 199 -4.86 6.50 -20.42
CA LYS A 199 -5.97 5.71 -20.95
C LYS A 199 -6.89 5.28 -19.81
N PRO A 200 -8.24 5.34 -20.00
CA PRO A 200 -9.18 4.82 -19.01
C PRO A 200 -8.85 3.36 -18.68
N VAL A 201 -8.82 3.06 -17.38
CA VAL A 201 -8.66 1.70 -16.87
C VAL A 201 -9.79 1.47 -15.87
N ALA A 202 -10.58 0.45 -16.11
CA ALA A 202 -11.55 -0.07 -15.16
C ALA A 202 -11.49 -1.59 -15.22
N THR A 203 -11.43 -2.24 -14.07
CA THR A 203 -11.40 -3.70 -13.96
C THR A 203 -12.73 -4.27 -13.51
N HIS A 204 -13.74 -3.41 -13.44
CA HIS A 204 -15.10 -3.78 -13.08
C HIS A 204 -15.62 -4.86 -14.04
N THR A 205 -15.98 -6.01 -13.49
CA THR A 205 -16.69 -7.04 -14.23
C THR A 205 -18.19 -6.78 -14.02
N GLU A 206 -18.89 -6.38 -15.07
CA GLU A 206 -20.34 -6.32 -15.02
C GLU A 206 -20.88 -7.68 -14.56
N ARG A 207 -21.73 -7.66 -13.54
CA ARG A 207 -22.47 -8.84 -13.06
C ARG A 207 -23.73 -9.01 -13.87
#